data_878f0b2016a9a3b481dc6ae728e9ef5c
#
_entry.id   878f0b2016a9a3b481dc6ae728e9ef5c
#
_cell.length_a   1.000
_cell.length_b   1.000
_cell.length_c   1.000
_cell.angle_alpha   90.00
_cell.angle_beta   90.00
_cell.angle_gamma   90.00
#
_symmetry.space_group_name_H-M   'P 1'
#
loop_
_entity.id
_entity.type
_entity.pdbx_description
1 polymer ?
#
loop_
_entity_poly.entity_id
_entity_poly.type
_entity_poly.pdbx_seq_one_letter_code
_entity_poly.pdbx_strand_id
1 'polypeptide(L)'
;MYVDRIMTRNVLQVAEDARVTQLAALMRDHHIRHLPVVRDGRLIGLVTSHDLERVSPSPVTTLSVGEANYLLGKLDAGRVMRSKVVTCSPDTLVEEAARLLRQEKIGCLPVVE
;
A
#
# COMPACT_ATOMS: atom_id res chain seq x y z
N MET A 1 -18.82 -8.61 -16.77
CA MET A 1 -18.89 -7.56 -15.72
C MET A 1 -17.58 -6.80 -15.70
N TYR A 2 -17.66 -5.51 -15.62
CA TYR A 2 -16.49 -4.65 -15.54
C TYR A 2 -16.10 -4.37 -14.09
N VAL A 3 -14.82 -4.09 -13.87
CA VAL A 3 -14.26 -3.86 -12.53
C VAL A 3 -14.97 -2.73 -11.80
N ASP A 4 -15.44 -1.70 -12.50
CA ASP A 4 -16.13 -0.57 -11.88
C ASP A 4 -17.36 -0.96 -11.07
N ARG A 5 -17.92 -2.15 -11.31
CA ARG A 5 -19.11 -2.64 -10.59
C ARG A 5 -18.79 -3.17 -9.21
N ILE A 6 -17.55 -3.61 -8.98
CA ILE A 6 -17.17 -4.28 -7.74
C ILE A 6 -16.00 -3.61 -7.01
N MET A 7 -15.34 -2.63 -7.62
CA MET A 7 -14.17 -1.98 -7.02
C MET A 7 -14.56 -1.16 -5.79
N THR A 8 -13.60 -1.02 -4.88
CA THR A 8 -13.74 -0.12 -3.74
C THR A 8 -13.58 1.31 -4.24
N ARG A 9 -14.51 2.17 -3.86
CA ARG A 9 -14.46 3.59 -4.18
C ARG A 9 -14.01 4.39 -2.95
N ASN A 10 -13.59 5.63 -3.17
CA ASN A 10 -13.11 6.51 -2.10
C ASN A 10 -11.98 5.86 -1.30
N VAL A 11 -11.02 5.32 -2.03
CA VAL A 11 -9.88 4.62 -1.44
C VAL A 11 -9.01 5.62 -0.68
N LEU A 12 -8.61 5.24 0.54
CA LEU A 12 -7.62 6.02 1.28
C LEU A 12 -6.29 5.95 0.55
N GLN A 13 -5.66 7.09 0.38
CA GLN A 13 -4.37 7.21 -0.30
C GLN A 13 -3.48 8.18 0.47
N VAL A 14 -2.19 8.08 0.28
CA VAL A 14 -1.21 8.88 1.01
C VAL A 14 -0.23 9.51 0.05
N ALA A 15 0.43 10.58 0.52
CA ALA A 15 1.53 11.19 -0.21
C ALA A 15 2.84 10.43 0.12
N GLU A 16 3.83 10.60 -0.73
CA GLU A 16 5.11 9.88 -0.57
C GLU A 16 5.89 10.31 0.69
N ASP A 17 5.61 11.48 1.24
CA ASP A 17 6.26 11.94 2.46
C ASP A 17 5.51 11.54 3.75
N ALA A 18 4.40 10.82 3.63
CA ALA A 18 3.70 10.30 4.80
C ALA A 18 4.62 9.32 5.55
N ARG A 19 4.65 9.43 6.87
CA ARG A 19 5.54 8.61 7.68
C ARG A 19 4.98 7.20 7.87
N VAL A 20 5.88 6.22 7.98
CA VAL A 20 5.51 4.82 8.16
C VAL A 20 4.58 4.65 9.36
N THR A 21 4.82 5.41 10.44
CA THR A 21 3.95 5.36 11.62
C THR A 21 2.53 5.81 11.32
N GLN A 22 2.36 6.79 10.43
CA GLN A 22 1.04 7.23 9.98
C GLN A 22 0.37 6.16 9.12
N LEU A 23 1.14 5.52 8.24
CA LEU A 23 0.62 4.44 7.40
C LEU A 23 0.11 3.29 8.25
N ALA A 24 0.88 2.88 9.25
CA ALA A 24 0.49 1.81 10.15
C ALA A 24 -0.80 2.14 10.90
N ALA A 25 -0.92 3.39 11.37
CA ALA A 25 -2.13 3.84 12.08
C ALA A 25 -3.35 3.82 11.16
N LEU A 26 -3.21 4.29 9.91
CA LEU A 26 -4.30 4.28 8.95
C LEU A 26 -4.78 2.86 8.65
N MET A 27 -3.84 1.93 8.44
CA MET A 27 -4.20 0.54 8.17
C MET A 27 -4.94 -0.08 9.34
N ARG A 28 -4.45 0.17 10.57
CA ARG A 28 -5.08 -0.35 11.78
C ARG A 28 -6.47 0.23 11.99
N ASP A 29 -6.60 1.55 11.91
CA ASP A 29 -7.83 2.25 12.25
C ASP A 29 -8.94 2.01 11.22
N HIS A 30 -8.57 1.78 9.97
CA HIS A 30 -9.53 1.56 8.87
C HIS A 30 -9.63 0.10 8.44
N HIS A 31 -8.91 -0.81 9.10
CA HIS A 31 -8.91 -2.24 8.79
C HIS A 31 -8.57 -2.52 7.34
N ILE A 32 -7.55 -1.85 6.82
CA ILE A 32 -7.07 -2.00 5.45
C ILE A 32 -5.62 -2.47 5.45
N ARG A 33 -5.21 -3.10 4.36
CA ARG A 33 -3.87 -3.68 4.22
C ARG A 33 -3.07 -3.08 3.08
N HIS A 34 -3.65 -2.14 2.34
CA HIS A 34 -3.04 -1.55 1.16
C HIS A 34 -3.29 -0.05 1.16
N LEU A 35 -2.24 0.72 0.89
CA LEU A 35 -2.35 2.17 0.77
C LEU A 35 -1.67 2.60 -0.52
N PRO A 36 -2.44 3.09 -1.50
CA PRO A 36 -1.85 3.72 -2.68
C PRO A 36 -1.11 4.99 -2.32
N VAL A 37 0.04 5.19 -2.94
CA VAL A 37 0.83 6.41 -2.78
C VAL A 37 0.67 7.24 -4.05
N VAL A 38 0.28 8.50 -3.88
CA VAL A 38 -0.02 9.38 -5.02
C VAL A 38 0.82 10.65 -4.95
N ARG A 39 1.10 11.20 -6.12
CA ARG A 39 1.74 12.51 -6.31
C ARG A 39 1.01 13.21 -7.43
N ASP A 40 0.52 14.42 -7.17
CA ASP A 40 -0.20 15.23 -8.16
C ASP A 40 -1.34 14.45 -8.83
N GLY A 41 -2.09 13.69 -8.00
CA GLY A 41 -3.24 12.92 -8.47
C GLY A 41 -2.89 11.63 -9.21
N ARG A 42 -1.61 11.26 -9.29
CA ARG A 42 -1.17 10.06 -10.00
C ARG A 42 -0.63 9.02 -9.02
N LEU A 43 -0.98 7.77 -9.27
CA LEU A 43 -0.46 6.64 -8.52
C LEU A 43 1.05 6.48 -8.80
N ILE A 44 1.88 6.55 -7.76
CA ILE A 44 3.32 6.37 -7.90
C ILE A 44 3.83 5.13 -7.16
N GLY A 45 3.01 4.55 -6.31
CA GLY A 45 3.43 3.37 -5.56
C GLY A 45 2.32 2.79 -4.74
N LEU A 46 2.63 1.68 -4.07
CA LEU A 46 1.70 0.97 -3.20
C LEU A 46 2.45 0.47 -1.99
N VAL A 47 1.89 0.70 -0.80
CA VAL A 47 2.43 0.16 0.45
C VAL A 47 1.43 -0.86 0.99
N THR A 48 1.93 -2.03 1.35
CA THR A 48 1.11 -3.09 1.95
C THR A 48 1.45 -3.25 3.43
N SER A 49 0.56 -3.88 4.18
CA SER A 49 0.84 -4.20 5.59
C SER A 49 2.08 -5.07 5.72
N HIS A 50 2.31 -5.96 4.75
CA HIS A 50 3.51 -6.80 4.73
C HIS A 50 4.79 -5.96 4.57
N ASP A 51 4.74 -4.91 3.74
CA ASP A 51 5.88 -4.01 3.59
C ASP A 51 6.22 -3.31 4.90
N LEU A 52 5.20 -2.92 5.67
CA LEU A 52 5.42 -2.29 6.98
C LEU A 52 5.99 -3.27 7.99
N GLU A 53 5.56 -4.53 7.96
CA GLU A 53 6.12 -5.57 8.82
C GLU A 53 7.61 -5.77 8.56
N ARG A 54 8.04 -5.72 7.30
CA ARG A 54 9.44 -5.93 6.94
C ARG A 54 10.36 -4.83 7.45
N VAL A 55 9.87 -3.62 7.62
CA VAL A 55 10.68 -2.50 8.13
C VAL A 55 10.55 -2.32 9.64
N SER A 56 9.63 -3.05 10.27
CA SER A 56 9.45 -2.99 11.72
C SER A 56 10.56 -3.78 12.40
N PRO A 57 11.08 -3.29 13.56
CA PRO A 57 12.12 -4.01 14.28
C PRO A 57 11.64 -5.39 14.76
N SER A 58 12.55 -6.37 14.65
CA SER A 58 12.28 -7.70 15.19
C SER A 58 12.21 -7.64 16.72
N PRO A 59 11.36 -8.48 17.36
CA PRO A 59 11.34 -8.59 18.82
C PRO A 59 12.70 -9.00 19.41
N VAL A 60 13.58 -9.59 18.60
CA VAL A 60 14.92 -10.01 19.05
C VAL A 60 16.00 -8.97 18.77
N THR A 61 15.61 -7.78 18.28
CA THR A 61 16.59 -6.72 18.04
C THR A 61 17.20 -6.21 19.34
N THR A 62 18.42 -5.72 19.26
CA THR A 62 19.09 -5.08 20.40
C THR A 62 18.67 -3.64 20.62
N LEU A 63 17.88 -3.07 19.70
CA LEU A 63 17.39 -1.70 19.81
C LEU A 63 16.37 -1.57 20.94
N SER A 64 16.42 -0.46 21.66
CA SER A 64 15.35 -0.11 22.59
C SER A 64 14.09 0.26 21.83
N VAL A 65 12.94 0.26 22.52
CA VAL A 65 11.67 0.68 21.94
C VAL A 65 11.77 2.11 21.42
N GLY A 66 12.42 3.00 22.18
CA GLY A 66 12.59 4.39 21.76
C GLY A 66 13.44 4.54 20.51
N GLU A 67 14.54 3.79 20.43
CA GLU A 67 15.40 3.80 19.25
C GLU A 67 14.67 3.27 18.03
N ALA A 68 13.93 2.17 18.19
CA ALA A 68 13.15 1.58 17.12
C ALA A 68 12.10 2.58 16.59
N ASN A 69 11.37 3.24 17.49
CA ASN A 69 10.37 4.23 17.12
C ASN A 69 11.01 5.44 16.43
N TYR A 70 12.17 5.86 16.86
CA TYR A 70 12.90 6.96 16.24
C TYR A 70 13.28 6.64 14.80
N LEU A 71 13.81 5.43 14.57
CA LEU A 71 14.20 5.01 13.23
C LEU A 71 12.98 4.86 12.31
N LEU A 72 11.88 4.27 12.81
CA LEU A 72 10.65 4.14 12.05
C LEU A 72 10.05 5.50 11.70
N GLY A 73 10.16 6.47 12.62
CA GLY A 73 9.65 7.81 12.38
C GLY A 73 10.38 8.57 11.27
N LYS A 74 11.57 8.09 10.86
CA LYS A 74 12.33 8.69 9.78
C LYS A 74 12.00 8.11 8.41
N LEU A 75 11.32 6.97 8.38
CA LEU A 75 10.93 6.34 7.12
C LEU A 75 9.62 6.92 6.62
N ASP A 76 9.56 7.16 5.32
CA ASP A 76 8.35 7.63 4.67
C ASP A 76 7.84 6.62 3.64
N ALA A 77 6.64 6.89 3.12
CA ALA A 77 5.99 6.02 2.15
C ALA A 77 6.85 5.81 0.91
N GLY A 78 7.51 6.87 0.43
CA GLY A 78 8.34 6.79 -0.77
C GLY A 78 9.48 5.80 -0.65
N ARG A 79 9.99 5.59 0.58
CA ARG A 79 11.10 4.67 0.81
C ARG A 79 10.67 3.21 0.93
N VAL A 80 9.44 2.97 1.38
CA VAL A 80 8.96 1.60 1.61
C VAL A 80 8.01 1.13 0.53
N MET A 81 7.48 2.00 -0.30
CA MET A 81 6.50 1.65 -1.33
C MET A 81 7.12 0.79 -2.44
N ARG A 82 6.26 0.00 -3.07
CA ARG A 82 6.59 -0.65 -4.33
C ARG A 82 6.22 0.30 -5.44
N SER A 83 7.17 0.62 -6.33
CA SER A 83 6.96 1.59 -7.41
C SER A 83 6.46 0.92 -8.69
N LYS A 84 6.70 -0.38 -8.86
CA LYS A 84 6.16 -1.12 -10.00
C LYS A 84 4.84 -1.73 -9.59
N VAL A 85 3.75 -1.01 -9.84
CA VAL A 85 2.41 -1.42 -9.42
C VAL A 85 1.64 -1.89 -10.64
N VAL A 86 1.11 -3.10 -10.56
CA VAL A 86 0.19 -3.62 -11.59
C VAL A 86 -1.17 -2.99 -11.35
N THR A 87 -1.73 -2.38 -12.37
CA THR A 87 -3.01 -1.67 -12.27
C THR A 87 -3.98 -2.18 -13.33
N CYS A 88 -5.24 -1.80 -13.18
CA CYS A 88 -6.24 -1.99 -14.23
C CYS A 88 -7.10 -0.74 -14.34
N SER A 89 -8.02 -0.72 -15.27
CA SER A 89 -8.94 0.39 -15.45
C SER A 89 -10.36 0.00 -15.01
N PRO A 90 -11.26 0.98 -14.81
CA PRO A 90 -12.66 0.65 -14.52
C PRO A 90 -13.32 -0.21 -15.60
N ASP A 91 -12.83 -0.12 -16.83
CA ASP A 91 -13.36 -0.86 -17.98
C ASP A 91 -12.72 -2.24 -18.15
N THR A 92 -11.82 -2.63 -17.26
CA THR A 92 -11.24 -3.97 -17.30
C THR A 92 -12.29 -5.00 -16.91
N LEU A 93 -12.34 -6.13 -17.60
CA LEU A 93 -13.24 -7.21 -17.23
C LEU A 93 -12.77 -7.84 -15.91
N VAL A 94 -13.72 -8.24 -15.08
CA VAL A 94 -13.43 -8.89 -13.79
C VAL A 94 -12.58 -10.14 -14.00
N GLU A 95 -12.85 -10.90 -15.05
CA GLU A 95 -12.08 -12.11 -15.37
C GLU A 95 -10.62 -11.78 -15.66
N GLU A 96 -10.38 -10.69 -16.36
CA GLU A 96 -9.02 -10.23 -16.68
C GLU A 96 -8.31 -9.73 -15.41
N ALA A 97 -9.02 -8.99 -14.55
CA ALA A 97 -8.46 -8.53 -13.29
C ALA A 97 -8.08 -9.72 -12.39
N ALA A 98 -8.94 -10.73 -12.33
CA ALA A 98 -8.66 -11.94 -11.55
C ALA A 98 -7.44 -12.68 -12.09
N ARG A 99 -7.29 -12.71 -13.42
CA ARG A 99 -6.12 -13.32 -14.06
C ARG A 99 -4.84 -12.59 -13.67
N LEU A 100 -4.88 -11.26 -13.66
CA LEU A 100 -3.72 -10.45 -13.26
C LEU A 100 -3.33 -10.70 -11.81
N LEU A 101 -4.31 -10.73 -10.90
CA LEU A 101 -4.04 -10.99 -9.49
C LEU A 101 -3.32 -12.35 -9.31
N ARG A 102 -3.82 -13.38 -10.00
CA ARG A 102 -3.24 -14.71 -9.90
C ARG A 102 -1.88 -14.79 -10.58
N GLN A 103 -1.75 -14.25 -11.78
CA GLN A 103 -0.51 -14.29 -12.56
C GLN A 103 0.62 -13.56 -11.84
N GLU A 104 0.33 -12.37 -11.32
CA GLU A 104 1.32 -11.54 -10.66
C GLU A 104 1.49 -11.87 -9.17
N LYS A 105 0.66 -12.78 -8.65
CA LYS A 105 0.70 -13.22 -7.24
C LYS A 105 0.57 -12.06 -6.27
N ILE A 106 -0.40 -11.19 -6.54
CA ILE A 106 -0.66 -10.00 -5.74
C ILE A 106 -2.06 -10.07 -5.12
N GLY A 107 -2.24 -9.40 -3.98
CA GLY A 107 -3.52 -9.39 -3.26
C GLY A 107 -4.39 -8.19 -3.54
N CYS A 108 -3.91 -7.26 -4.36
CA CYS A 108 -4.59 -5.99 -4.59
C CYS A 108 -4.27 -5.51 -6.00
N LEU A 109 -5.25 -4.92 -6.64
CA LEU A 109 -5.09 -4.39 -7.99
C LEU A 109 -5.70 -2.98 -8.02
N PRO A 110 -4.86 -1.93 -7.91
CA PRO A 110 -5.37 -0.56 -7.98
C PRO A 110 -6.05 -0.29 -9.33
N VAL A 111 -7.19 0.37 -9.26
CA VAL A 111 -7.98 0.75 -10.44
C VAL A 111 -7.72 2.21 -10.74
N VAL A 112 -7.20 2.50 -11.92
CA VAL A 112 -6.84 3.86 -12.33
C VAL A 112 -7.46 4.16 -13.69
N GLU A 113 -7.74 5.42 -13.93
CA GLU A 113 -8.27 5.87 -15.21
C GLU A 113 -7.18 6.29 -16.17
#